data_29403d7203521af0f5bfea8cb9ac60ff
#
_entry.id   29403d7203521af0f5bfea8cb9ac60ff
#
_cell.length_a   1.000
_cell.length_b   1.000
_cell.length_c   1.000
_cell.angle_alpha   90.00
_cell.angle_beta   90.00
_cell.angle_gamma   90.00
#
_symmetry.space_group_name_H-M   'P 1'
#
loop_
_entity.id
_entity.type
_entity.pdbx_description
1 polymer ?
#
loop_
_entity_poly.entity_id
_entity_poly.type
_entity_poly.pdbx_seq_one_letter_code
_entity_poly.pdbx_strand_id
1 'polypeptide(L)'
;MKNLRSLTIAIIVVISSTTSCIQIQGQHWKIIEGNRKVVTRERNTDSFTGVKVSSGIDVYLKQGNNEAVSVEADENLQEYILTEVRNGVLNVYTEYNIRSAERKRVYVTMKEVKSVSTTSAGDVYGESQINGDKLELSASSAGDIKLDVKVNKADIDISSSGDITLTGDADILRADLSSAGDLKAYDLKTREADISVSSAGDADVNVSEKITARASSAGDINYKGDPKYVDAHSSSAGGIHRR
;
A
#
# COMPACT_ATOMS: atom_id res chain seq x y z
N MET A 1 21.98 -44.97 -64.90
CA MET A 1 21.15 -45.79 -64.00
C MET A 1 21.89 -45.90 -62.67
N LYS A 2 21.70 -45.02 -61.72
CA LYS A 2 22.15 -45.17 -60.34
C LYS A 2 21.16 -44.43 -59.47
N ASN A 3 20.46 -45.14 -58.65
CA ASN A 3 19.47 -44.69 -57.69
C ASN A 3 20.18 -43.99 -56.53
N LEU A 4 19.84 -42.73 -56.29
CA LEU A 4 20.26 -42.00 -55.11
C LEU A 4 19.12 -42.05 -54.09
N ARG A 5 19.27 -42.88 -53.06
CA ARG A 5 18.36 -42.94 -51.92
C ARG A 5 18.66 -41.77 -50.98
N SER A 6 17.72 -40.88 -50.89
CA SER A 6 17.71 -39.80 -49.91
C SER A 6 17.51 -40.39 -48.52
N LEU A 7 18.48 -40.23 -47.63
CA LEU A 7 18.44 -40.63 -46.22
C LEU A 7 17.97 -39.42 -45.39
N THR A 8 16.72 -39.41 -44.97
CA THR A 8 16.18 -38.39 -44.09
C THR A 8 16.54 -38.76 -42.66
N ILE A 9 17.48 -38.04 -42.07
CA ILE A 9 17.80 -38.18 -40.65
C ILE A 9 16.81 -37.33 -39.85
N ALA A 10 15.93 -38.00 -39.14
CA ALA A 10 15.03 -37.36 -38.15
C ALA A 10 15.84 -37.14 -36.85
N ILE A 11 16.16 -35.90 -36.55
CA ILE A 11 16.73 -35.53 -35.25
C ILE A 11 15.58 -35.47 -34.24
N ILE A 12 15.47 -36.48 -33.38
CA ILE A 12 14.58 -36.45 -32.21
C ILE A 12 15.30 -35.66 -31.12
N VAL A 13 14.90 -34.41 -30.90
CA VAL A 13 15.31 -33.64 -29.73
C VAL A 13 14.53 -34.11 -28.54
N VAL A 14 15.16 -34.91 -27.68
CA VAL A 14 14.64 -35.29 -26.38
C VAL A 14 14.86 -34.13 -25.43
N ILE A 15 13.81 -33.33 -25.21
CA ILE A 15 13.80 -32.31 -24.16
C ILE A 15 13.62 -33.04 -22.83
N SER A 16 14.70 -33.32 -22.12
CA SER A 16 14.68 -33.77 -20.74
C SER A 16 14.29 -32.60 -19.86
N SER A 17 13.00 -32.47 -19.55
CA SER A 17 12.51 -31.59 -18.50
C SER A 17 13.00 -32.12 -17.15
N THR A 18 14.12 -31.58 -16.67
CA THR A 18 14.53 -31.76 -15.28
C THR A 18 13.57 -30.95 -14.42
N THR A 19 12.56 -31.65 -13.90
CA THR A 19 11.72 -31.11 -12.83
C THR A 19 12.59 -30.95 -11.59
N SER A 20 13.25 -29.80 -11.45
CA SER A 20 13.82 -29.37 -10.18
C SER A 20 12.67 -29.18 -9.20
N CYS A 21 12.31 -30.22 -8.46
CA CYS A 21 11.55 -30.06 -7.22
C CYS A 21 12.43 -29.24 -6.27
N ILE A 22 12.26 -27.92 -6.27
CA ILE A 22 12.73 -27.08 -5.18
C ILE A 22 11.90 -27.55 -3.97
N GLN A 23 12.52 -28.35 -3.10
CA GLN A 23 11.98 -28.56 -1.77
C GLN A 23 12.06 -27.21 -1.05
N ILE A 24 10.97 -26.44 -1.14
CA ILE A 24 10.74 -25.34 -0.21
C ILE A 24 10.55 -26.02 1.14
N GLN A 25 11.61 -26.05 1.93
CA GLN A 25 11.48 -26.31 3.34
C GLN A 25 10.56 -25.22 3.89
N GLY A 26 9.26 -25.53 3.99
CA GLY A 26 8.28 -24.63 4.56
C GLY A 26 8.73 -24.28 5.97
N GLN A 27 9.12 -23.05 6.20
CA GLN A 27 9.14 -22.52 7.55
C GLN A 27 7.73 -22.74 8.09
N HIS A 28 7.58 -23.71 9.00
CA HIS A 28 6.34 -23.90 9.75
C HIS A 28 6.16 -22.67 10.63
N TRP A 29 5.49 -21.65 10.09
CA TRP A 29 5.05 -20.51 10.89
C TRP A 29 4.21 -21.07 12.04
N LYS A 30 4.65 -20.85 13.26
CA LYS A 30 3.86 -21.22 14.43
C LYS A 30 2.50 -20.53 14.33
N ILE A 31 1.44 -21.32 14.23
CA ILE A 31 0.07 -20.83 14.17
C ILE A 31 -0.39 -20.54 15.58
N ILE A 32 -0.94 -19.35 15.80
CA ILE A 32 -1.46 -18.92 17.10
C ILE A 32 -2.94 -18.55 16.93
N GLU A 33 -3.73 -18.92 17.92
CA GLU A 33 -5.14 -18.55 18.01
C GLU A 33 -5.36 -17.65 19.22
N GLY A 34 -6.15 -16.59 19.05
CA GLY A 34 -6.53 -15.69 20.12
C GLY A 34 -7.44 -16.38 21.14
N ASN A 35 -7.30 -16.00 22.39
CA ASN A 35 -8.11 -16.54 23.50
C ASN A 35 -9.42 -15.79 23.71
N ARG A 36 -9.73 -14.81 22.83
CA ARG A 36 -10.94 -13.96 22.85
C ARG A 36 -11.10 -13.08 24.10
N LYS A 37 -10.07 -12.99 24.92
CA LYS A 37 -10.04 -12.11 26.08
C LYS A 37 -9.28 -10.84 25.68
N VAL A 38 -9.98 -9.85 25.17
CA VAL A 38 -9.39 -8.59 24.70
C VAL A 38 -8.89 -7.76 25.87
N VAL A 39 -7.63 -7.31 25.75
CA VAL A 39 -6.99 -6.37 26.67
C VAL A 39 -6.25 -5.30 25.89
N THR A 40 -6.13 -4.10 26.48
CA THR A 40 -5.31 -3.02 25.92
C THR A 40 -4.06 -2.86 26.76
N ARG A 41 -2.89 -2.78 26.11
CA ARG A 41 -1.60 -2.54 26.75
C ARG A 41 -0.86 -1.41 26.07
N GLU A 42 -0.37 -0.47 26.85
CA GLU A 42 0.51 0.59 26.37
C GLU A 42 1.90 0.02 26.00
N ARG A 43 2.53 0.66 25.03
CA ARG A 43 3.88 0.34 24.56
C ARG A 43 4.80 1.52 24.75
N ASN A 44 5.94 1.29 25.37
CA ASN A 44 7.01 2.28 25.40
C ASN A 44 7.80 2.20 24.11
N THR A 45 7.92 3.30 23.41
CA THR A 45 8.64 3.39 22.13
C THR A 45 9.54 4.63 22.15
N ASP A 46 10.62 4.59 21.37
CA ASP A 46 11.36 5.81 21.01
C ASP A 46 10.49 6.72 20.14
N SER A 47 10.90 7.99 19.97
CA SER A 47 10.19 8.95 19.11
C SER A 47 10.26 8.54 17.63
N PHE A 48 9.16 8.76 16.91
CA PHE A 48 9.01 8.40 15.49
C PHE A 48 8.19 9.44 14.73
N THR A 49 8.41 9.53 13.42
CA THR A 49 7.64 10.38 12.51
C THR A 49 7.02 9.60 11.36
N GLY A 50 7.20 8.29 11.34
CA GLY A 50 6.59 7.39 10.37
C GLY A 50 5.96 6.18 11.04
N VAL A 51 4.98 5.56 10.35
CA VAL A 51 4.32 4.32 10.77
C VAL A 51 4.33 3.34 9.61
N LYS A 52 4.71 2.08 9.89
CA LYS A 52 4.62 0.98 8.95
C LYS A 52 3.88 -0.18 9.60
N VAL A 53 2.82 -0.66 8.95
CA VAL A 53 2.00 -1.77 9.44
C VAL A 53 1.98 -2.94 8.46
N SER A 54 1.89 -4.15 9.01
CA SER A 54 1.80 -5.37 8.21
C SER A 54 1.10 -6.49 8.97
N SER A 55 0.98 -7.66 8.33
CA SER A 55 0.50 -8.90 8.96
C SER A 55 -0.96 -8.86 9.41
N GLY A 56 -1.82 -8.14 8.67
CA GLY A 56 -3.25 -8.05 8.97
C GLY A 56 -3.55 -7.43 10.33
N ILE A 57 -2.78 -6.41 10.72
CA ILE A 57 -3.00 -5.62 11.93
C ILE A 57 -3.57 -4.26 11.51
N ASP A 58 -4.58 -3.78 12.20
CA ASP A 58 -5.17 -2.46 11.95
C ASP A 58 -4.51 -1.40 12.84
N VAL A 59 -4.12 -0.27 12.25
CA VAL A 59 -3.60 0.89 12.97
C VAL A 59 -4.61 2.03 12.92
N TYR A 60 -4.94 2.57 14.07
CA TYR A 60 -5.75 3.79 14.24
C TYR A 60 -4.81 4.95 14.55
N LEU A 61 -4.61 5.82 13.56
CA LEU A 61 -3.61 6.89 13.60
C LEU A 61 -4.25 8.23 13.96
N LYS A 62 -3.70 8.88 14.96
CA LYS A 62 -4.09 10.22 15.38
C LYS A 62 -2.89 11.15 15.43
N GLN A 63 -3.00 12.34 14.85
CA GLN A 63 -2.04 13.41 15.11
C GLN A 63 -2.43 14.17 16.38
N GLY A 64 -1.48 14.36 17.30
CA GLY A 64 -1.72 15.01 18.59
C GLY A 64 -0.46 15.57 19.21
N ASN A 65 -0.57 16.12 20.42
CA ASN A 65 0.55 16.78 21.09
C ASN A 65 1.52 15.82 21.79
N ASN A 66 1.13 14.58 21.98
CA ASN A 66 1.92 13.53 22.65
C ASN A 66 2.20 12.39 21.67
N GLU A 67 3.18 11.58 22.00
CA GLU A 67 3.39 10.28 21.38
C GLU A 67 2.85 9.19 22.30
N ALA A 68 2.04 8.30 21.78
CA ALA A 68 1.49 7.18 22.53
C ALA A 68 1.21 6.01 21.57
N VAL A 69 1.51 4.80 22.02
CA VAL A 69 1.22 3.56 21.30
C VAL A 69 0.54 2.61 22.27
N SER A 70 -0.62 2.07 21.88
CA SER A 70 -1.28 1.01 22.65
C SER A 70 -1.80 -0.09 21.73
N VAL A 71 -1.75 -1.33 22.21
CA VAL A 71 -2.19 -2.53 21.48
C VAL A 71 -3.44 -3.07 22.14
N GLU A 72 -4.55 -3.10 21.41
CA GLU A 72 -5.79 -3.78 21.76
C GLU A 72 -5.84 -5.11 21.04
N ALA A 73 -5.67 -6.19 21.78
CA ALA A 73 -5.65 -7.54 21.22
C ALA A 73 -6.07 -8.57 22.27
N ASP A 74 -6.32 -9.79 21.81
CA ASP A 74 -6.49 -10.93 22.69
C ASP A 74 -5.27 -11.05 23.62
N GLU A 75 -5.50 -11.33 24.90
CA GLU A 75 -4.48 -11.27 25.94
C GLU A 75 -3.22 -12.10 25.61
N ASN A 76 -3.41 -13.29 25.06
CA ASN A 76 -2.33 -14.18 24.64
C ASN A 76 -1.64 -13.75 23.35
N LEU A 77 -2.19 -12.78 22.60
CA LEU A 77 -1.58 -12.25 21.38
C LEU A 77 -0.73 -11.01 21.64
N GLN A 78 -0.81 -10.43 22.82
CA GLN A 78 -0.09 -9.21 23.18
C GLN A 78 1.44 -9.28 23.01
N GLU A 79 2.04 -10.45 23.24
CA GLU A 79 3.47 -10.68 23.07
C GLU A 79 3.90 -10.92 21.62
N TYR A 80 2.95 -11.26 20.74
CA TYR A 80 3.19 -11.56 19.33
C TYR A 80 2.94 -10.36 18.40
N ILE A 81 2.27 -9.31 18.88
CA ILE A 81 2.11 -8.04 18.17
C ILE A 81 3.25 -7.12 18.59
N LEU A 82 4.20 -6.95 17.69
CA LEU A 82 5.42 -6.20 17.90
C LEU A 82 5.24 -4.74 17.48
N THR A 83 5.82 -3.84 18.28
CA THR A 83 5.81 -2.39 18.02
C THR A 83 7.23 -1.86 18.27
N GLU A 84 8.01 -1.70 17.21
CA GLU A 84 9.42 -1.34 17.28
C GLU A 84 9.72 -0.11 16.44
N VAL A 85 10.48 0.83 16.99
CA VAL A 85 10.96 1.98 16.21
C VAL A 85 12.32 1.65 15.59
N ARG A 86 12.37 1.75 14.25
CA ARG A 86 13.61 1.59 13.48
C ARG A 86 13.75 2.78 12.52
N ASN A 87 14.85 3.50 12.60
CA ASN A 87 15.13 4.67 11.76
C ASN A 87 14.02 5.74 11.81
N GLY A 88 13.42 5.98 12.99
CA GLY A 88 12.33 6.95 13.15
C GLY A 88 10.97 6.51 12.60
N VAL A 89 10.81 5.22 12.27
CA VAL A 89 9.55 4.61 11.82
C VAL A 89 9.08 3.56 12.83
N LEU A 90 7.87 3.70 13.33
CA LEU A 90 7.20 2.70 14.15
C LEU A 90 6.76 1.53 13.24
N ASN A 91 7.35 0.36 13.44
CA ASN A 91 6.97 -0.87 12.75
C ASN A 91 6.01 -1.68 13.60
N VAL A 92 4.80 -1.92 13.08
CA VAL A 92 3.75 -2.71 13.72
C VAL A 92 3.57 -4.01 12.91
N TYR A 93 3.90 -5.15 13.52
CA TYR A 93 3.90 -6.42 12.80
C TYR A 93 3.83 -7.62 13.74
N THR A 94 3.71 -8.81 13.17
CA THR A 94 3.90 -10.10 13.85
C THR A 94 4.75 -11.03 13.00
N GLU A 95 5.57 -11.83 13.65
CA GLU A 95 6.37 -12.90 13.03
C GLU A 95 5.64 -14.25 13.03
N TYR A 96 4.39 -14.30 13.48
CA TYR A 96 3.60 -15.50 13.63
C TYR A 96 2.35 -15.46 12.75
N ASN A 97 1.84 -16.62 12.38
CA ASN A 97 0.55 -16.70 11.71
C ASN A 97 -0.58 -16.72 12.77
N ILE A 98 -1.22 -15.58 12.95
CA ILE A 98 -2.40 -15.45 13.82
C ILE A 98 -3.63 -15.87 13.01
N ARG A 99 -4.10 -17.10 13.23
CA ARG A 99 -5.23 -17.68 12.49
C ARG A 99 -6.56 -16.98 12.83
N SER A 100 -6.76 -16.66 14.10
CA SER A 100 -7.97 -16.00 14.58
C SER A 100 -7.66 -15.10 15.77
N ALA A 101 -8.35 -13.97 15.84
CA ALA A 101 -8.30 -13.05 16.96
C ALA A 101 -9.63 -12.31 17.05
N GLU A 102 -10.07 -11.96 18.26
CA GLU A 102 -11.21 -11.05 18.45
C GLU A 102 -10.85 -9.62 18.09
N ARG A 103 -9.60 -9.20 18.40
CA ARG A 103 -9.04 -7.89 18.06
C ARG A 103 -7.54 -8.00 17.75
N LYS A 104 -7.10 -7.18 16.78
CA LYS A 104 -5.69 -6.91 16.44
C LYS A 104 -5.56 -5.45 16.03
N ARG A 105 -5.69 -4.52 16.98
CA ARG A 105 -5.67 -3.09 16.73
C ARG A 105 -4.54 -2.42 17.48
N VAL A 106 -3.93 -1.43 16.84
CA VAL A 106 -2.90 -0.61 17.45
C VAL A 106 -3.31 0.86 17.31
N TYR A 107 -3.44 1.54 18.41
CA TYR A 107 -3.71 2.97 18.45
C TYR A 107 -2.39 3.72 18.55
N VAL A 108 -2.17 4.62 17.61
CA VAL A 108 -0.94 5.39 17.50
C VAL A 108 -1.27 6.88 17.52
N THR A 109 -0.76 7.59 18.52
CA THR A 109 -0.78 9.05 18.52
C THR A 109 0.64 9.55 18.32
N MET A 110 0.84 10.52 17.40
CA MET A 110 2.15 11.10 17.09
C MET A 110 2.04 12.59 16.78
N LYS A 111 3.12 13.33 17.02
CA LYS A 111 3.14 14.79 16.86
C LYS A 111 3.26 15.21 15.40
N GLU A 112 4.11 14.55 14.66
CA GLU A 112 4.39 14.80 13.26
C GLU A 112 4.24 13.50 12.48
N VAL A 113 3.48 13.52 11.38
CA VAL A 113 3.29 12.39 10.50
C VAL A 113 3.98 12.69 9.17
N LYS A 114 5.13 12.07 8.92
CA LYS A 114 5.88 12.20 7.67
C LYS A 114 5.62 11.07 6.69
N SER A 115 5.42 9.86 7.22
CA SER A 115 5.19 8.69 6.36
C SER A 115 4.24 7.69 7.00
N VAL A 116 3.39 7.08 6.14
CA VAL A 116 2.52 5.96 6.51
C VAL A 116 2.64 4.88 5.45
N SER A 117 2.93 3.65 5.86
CA SER A 117 3.10 2.53 4.94
C SER A 117 2.34 1.31 5.41
N THR A 118 1.66 0.63 4.47
CA THR A 118 0.95 -0.62 4.72
C THR A 118 1.40 -1.72 3.78
N THR A 119 1.40 -2.95 4.28
CA THR A 119 1.66 -4.13 3.46
C THR A 119 1.02 -5.37 4.09
N SER A 120 0.84 -6.43 3.31
CA SER A 120 0.37 -7.73 3.83
C SER A 120 -0.92 -7.63 4.63
N ALA A 121 -1.94 -6.99 4.02
CA ALA A 121 -3.28 -6.79 4.58
C ALA A 121 -3.29 -6.06 5.94
N GLY A 122 -2.32 -5.21 6.22
CA GLY A 122 -2.35 -4.28 7.34
C GLY A 122 -3.03 -2.98 6.91
N ASP A 123 -3.89 -2.41 7.73
CA ASP A 123 -4.66 -1.22 7.39
C ASP A 123 -4.35 -0.04 8.31
N VAL A 124 -4.42 1.19 7.76
CA VAL A 124 -4.31 2.42 8.55
C VAL A 124 -5.53 3.31 8.38
N TYR A 125 -6.15 3.62 9.51
CA TYR A 125 -7.31 4.51 9.61
C TYR A 125 -6.96 5.78 10.38
N GLY A 126 -7.11 6.95 9.75
CA GLY A 126 -6.94 8.25 10.42
C GLY A 126 -8.11 8.56 11.34
N GLU A 127 -7.82 8.88 12.60
CA GLU A 127 -8.80 9.36 13.61
C GLU A 127 -8.81 10.88 13.73
N SER A 128 -7.90 11.57 13.07
CA SER A 128 -7.85 13.04 12.99
C SER A 128 -7.30 13.47 11.65
N GLN A 129 -7.52 14.73 11.29
CA GLN A 129 -6.85 15.33 10.14
C GLN A 129 -5.33 15.37 10.38
N ILE A 130 -4.56 14.93 9.38
CA ILE A 130 -3.10 14.95 9.37
C ILE A 130 -2.62 16.24 8.71
N ASN A 131 -1.91 17.07 9.46
CA ASN A 131 -1.38 18.34 9.01
C ASN A 131 0.15 18.27 8.88
N GLY A 132 0.69 18.80 7.80
CA GLY A 132 2.14 18.79 7.59
C GLY A 132 2.58 19.49 6.33
N ASP A 133 3.89 19.55 6.12
CA ASP A 133 4.46 20.06 4.87
C ASP A 133 4.47 18.96 3.80
N LYS A 134 5.03 17.81 4.12
CA LYS A 134 5.13 16.66 3.22
C LYS A 134 4.64 15.39 3.91
N LEU A 135 3.82 14.61 3.17
CA LEU A 135 3.34 13.30 3.61
C LEU A 135 3.65 12.26 2.53
N GLU A 136 4.31 11.18 2.93
CA GLU A 136 4.62 10.03 2.07
C GLU A 136 3.71 8.87 2.46
N LEU A 137 2.99 8.31 1.48
CA LEU A 137 2.07 7.20 1.67
C LEU A 137 2.45 6.03 0.77
N SER A 138 2.45 4.83 1.31
CA SER A 138 2.71 3.63 0.52
C SER A 138 1.77 2.50 0.92
N ALA A 139 1.03 1.95 -0.04
CA ALA A 139 0.15 0.81 0.16
C ALA A 139 0.50 -0.33 -0.78
N SER A 140 0.62 -1.54 -0.24
CA SER A 140 0.97 -2.70 -1.06
C SER A 140 0.41 -4.01 -0.48
N SER A 141 0.33 -5.04 -1.33
CA SER A 141 -0.06 -6.40 -0.89
C SER A 141 -1.36 -6.41 -0.08
N ALA A 142 -2.40 -5.79 -0.63
CA ALA A 142 -3.74 -5.66 -0.05
C ALA A 142 -3.78 -4.92 1.29
N GLY A 143 -2.87 -3.97 1.52
CA GLY A 143 -2.93 -3.07 2.67
C GLY A 143 -3.60 -1.75 2.29
N ASP A 144 -4.45 -1.22 3.15
CA ASP A 144 -5.26 -0.03 2.89
C ASP A 144 -4.87 1.15 3.79
N ILE A 145 -4.93 2.37 3.22
CA ILE A 145 -4.74 3.62 3.97
C ILE A 145 -5.96 4.52 3.75
N LYS A 146 -6.56 5.01 4.85
CA LYS A 146 -7.65 5.98 4.79
C LYS A 146 -7.37 7.15 5.73
N LEU A 147 -7.10 8.34 5.15
CA LEU A 147 -6.72 9.54 5.90
C LEU A 147 -7.48 10.79 5.43
N ASP A 148 -7.73 11.70 6.37
CA ASP A 148 -8.03 13.10 6.11
C ASP A 148 -6.75 13.91 6.28
N VAL A 149 -6.36 14.69 5.26
CA VAL A 149 -5.06 15.37 5.23
C VAL A 149 -5.18 16.85 4.89
N LYS A 150 -4.24 17.64 5.42
CA LYS A 150 -4.01 19.02 5.03
C LYS A 150 -2.51 19.27 4.94
N VAL A 151 -1.97 19.16 3.72
CA VAL A 151 -0.52 19.16 3.48
C VAL A 151 -0.14 20.01 2.28
N ASN A 152 1.09 20.49 2.21
CA ASN A 152 1.59 21.14 1.01
C ASN A 152 1.87 20.08 -0.08
N LYS A 153 2.39 18.91 0.29
CA LYS A 153 2.70 17.87 -0.68
C LYS A 153 2.35 16.48 -0.16
N ALA A 154 1.64 15.69 -0.99
CA ALA A 154 1.42 14.27 -0.81
C ALA A 154 2.14 13.49 -1.91
N ASP A 155 3.05 12.58 -1.53
CA ASP A 155 3.71 11.61 -2.40
C ASP A 155 3.16 10.22 -2.10
N ILE A 156 2.68 9.51 -3.14
CA ILE A 156 1.91 8.26 -3.01
C ILE A 156 2.50 7.18 -3.90
N ASP A 157 2.74 6.00 -3.33
CA ASP A 157 3.14 4.79 -4.03
C ASP A 157 2.14 3.65 -3.73
N ILE A 158 1.46 3.13 -4.76
CA ILE A 158 0.49 2.03 -4.61
C ILE A 158 0.88 0.87 -5.51
N SER A 159 0.88 -0.33 -4.95
CA SER A 159 1.19 -1.53 -5.72
C SER A 159 0.47 -2.77 -5.20
N SER A 160 0.40 -3.81 -6.02
CA SER A 160 -0.06 -5.15 -5.58
C SER A 160 -1.40 -5.14 -4.82
N SER A 161 -2.40 -4.46 -5.39
CA SER A 161 -3.76 -4.36 -4.85
C SER A 161 -3.86 -3.67 -3.47
N GLY A 162 -2.98 -2.71 -3.18
CA GLY A 162 -3.16 -1.81 -2.06
C GLY A 162 -4.06 -0.64 -2.45
N ASP A 163 -4.84 -0.11 -1.52
CA ASP A 163 -5.74 1.03 -1.75
C ASP A 163 -5.39 2.22 -0.86
N ILE A 164 -5.48 3.43 -1.42
CA ILE A 164 -5.38 4.66 -0.62
C ILE A 164 -6.61 5.53 -0.85
N THR A 165 -7.29 5.90 0.23
CA THR A 165 -8.40 6.85 0.22
C THR A 165 -7.99 8.12 0.96
N LEU A 166 -8.06 9.27 0.28
CA LEU A 166 -7.71 10.57 0.85
C LEU A 166 -8.86 11.57 0.75
N THR A 167 -9.01 12.34 1.82
CA THR A 167 -9.91 13.50 1.89
C THR A 167 -9.12 14.73 2.38
N GLY A 168 -9.68 15.94 2.20
CA GLY A 168 -9.10 17.18 2.69
C GLY A 168 -8.41 18.01 1.61
N ASP A 169 -7.20 18.50 1.87
CA ASP A 169 -6.50 19.45 0.99
C ASP A 169 -5.01 19.08 0.81
N ALA A 170 -4.51 19.15 -0.42
CA ALA A 170 -3.07 19.07 -0.73
C ALA A 170 -2.73 20.04 -1.85
N ASP A 171 -1.69 20.87 -1.71
CA ASP A 171 -1.30 21.74 -2.82
C ASP A 171 -0.79 20.92 -4.01
N ILE A 172 0.08 19.94 -3.74
CA ILE A 172 0.70 19.09 -4.76
C ILE A 172 0.43 17.62 -4.42
N LEU A 173 -0.11 16.89 -5.38
CA LEU A 173 -0.29 15.44 -5.31
C LEU A 173 0.62 14.78 -6.36
N ARG A 174 1.45 13.84 -5.94
CA ARG A 174 2.15 12.91 -6.82
C ARG A 174 1.74 11.50 -6.49
N ALA A 175 1.40 10.70 -7.51
CA ALA A 175 0.99 9.33 -7.28
C ALA A 175 1.48 8.41 -8.40
N ASP A 176 2.14 7.34 -7.99
CA ASP A 176 2.57 6.25 -8.85
C ASP A 176 1.82 4.97 -8.46
N LEU A 177 0.99 4.47 -9.37
CA LEU A 177 0.15 3.29 -9.17
C LEU A 177 0.54 2.17 -10.12
N SER A 178 0.64 0.96 -9.59
CA SER A 178 0.93 -0.23 -10.37
C SER A 178 0.16 -1.46 -9.87
N SER A 179 -0.04 -2.45 -10.76
CA SER A 179 -0.54 -3.78 -10.37
C SER A 179 -1.89 -3.79 -9.64
N ALA A 180 -2.89 -3.14 -10.17
CA ALA A 180 -4.27 -3.09 -9.65
C ALA A 180 -4.43 -2.44 -8.26
N GLY A 181 -3.62 -1.43 -7.96
CA GLY A 181 -3.80 -0.60 -6.77
C GLY A 181 -4.62 0.65 -7.08
N ASP A 182 -5.48 1.08 -6.17
CA ASP A 182 -6.42 2.18 -6.38
C ASP A 182 -6.13 3.40 -5.50
N LEU A 183 -6.21 4.60 -6.10
CA LEU A 183 -6.21 5.87 -5.41
C LEU A 183 -7.60 6.52 -5.47
N LYS A 184 -8.27 6.65 -4.33
CA LYS A 184 -9.58 7.30 -4.18
C LYS A 184 -9.41 8.67 -3.53
N ALA A 185 -9.20 9.71 -4.35
CA ALA A 185 -8.89 11.08 -3.92
C ALA A 185 -9.81 12.15 -4.54
N TYR A 186 -11.06 11.79 -4.90
CA TYR A 186 -12.03 12.81 -5.34
C TYR A 186 -12.36 13.85 -4.27
N ASP A 187 -12.28 13.46 -3.00
CA ASP A 187 -12.56 14.35 -1.87
C ASP A 187 -11.31 15.03 -1.30
N LEU A 188 -10.16 14.84 -1.95
CA LEU A 188 -8.93 15.60 -1.74
C LEU A 188 -8.88 16.75 -2.74
N LYS A 189 -8.98 17.99 -2.28
CA LYS A 189 -8.80 19.15 -3.14
C LYS A 189 -7.33 19.38 -3.42
N THR A 190 -6.95 19.37 -4.70
CA THR A 190 -5.56 19.49 -5.10
C THR A 190 -5.39 20.66 -6.09
N ARG A 191 -4.31 21.41 -5.96
CA ARG A 191 -3.97 22.45 -6.92
C ARG A 191 -3.24 21.87 -8.12
N GLU A 192 -2.20 21.09 -7.90
CA GLU A 192 -1.42 20.42 -8.94
C GLU A 192 -1.34 18.90 -8.70
N ALA A 193 -1.50 18.11 -9.76
CA ALA A 193 -1.37 16.66 -9.69
C ALA A 193 -0.45 16.13 -10.78
N ASP A 194 0.42 15.17 -10.42
CA ASP A 194 1.25 14.37 -11.32
C ASP A 194 0.97 12.89 -11.02
N ILE A 195 0.22 12.24 -11.93
CA ILE A 195 -0.35 10.90 -11.69
C ILE A 195 0.14 9.94 -12.76
N SER A 196 0.70 8.83 -12.36
CA SER A 196 1.15 7.75 -13.23
C SER A 196 0.45 6.45 -12.83
N VAL A 197 -0.28 5.83 -13.74
CA VAL A 197 -1.02 4.59 -13.51
C VAL A 197 -0.65 3.55 -14.55
N SER A 198 -0.35 2.36 -14.09
CA SER A 198 -0.02 1.24 -14.95
C SER A 198 -0.65 -0.07 -14.45
N SER A 199 -0.88 -1.02 -15.38
CA SER A 199 -1.26 -2.40 -15.02
C SER A 199 -2.58 -2.53 -14.25
N ALA A 200 -3.64 -1.94 -14.76
CA ALA A 200 -5.02 -2.03 -14.26
C ALA A 200 -5.28 -1.41 -12.87
N GLY A 201 -4.46 -0.45 -12.45
CA GLY A 201 -4.77 0.39 -11.30
C GLY A 201 -5.65 1.58 -11.70
N ASP A 202 -6.40 2.12 -10.75
CA ASP A 202 -7.30 3.26 -10.98
C ASP A 202 -6.94 4.44 -10.07
N ALA A 203 -6.94 5.66 -10.61
CA ALA A 203 -6.74 6.88 -9.85
C ALA A 203 -7.89 7.87 -10.07
N ASP A 204 -8.57 8.21 -8.99
CA ASP A 204 -9.65 9.20 -8.92
C ASP A 204 -9.15 10.46 -8.21
N VAL A 205 -8.99 11.58 -8.92
CA VAL A 205 -8.39 12.81 -8.37
C VAL A 205 -9.22 14.07 -8.63
N ASN A 206 -9.03 15.10 -7.82
CA ASN A 206 -9.71 16.39 -7.93
C ASN A 206 -8.68 17.53 -8.04
N VAL A 207 -8.58 18.16 -9.21
CA VAL A 207 -7.48 19.07 -9.54
C VAL A 207 -8.00 20.42 -10.08
N SER A 208 -7.44 21.54 -9.59
CA SER A 208 -7.92 22.87 -9.92
C SER A 208 -7.02 23.68 -10.87
N GLU A 209 -5.71 23.44 -10.94
CA GLU A 209 -4.79 24.26 -11.74
C GLU A 209 -4.05 23.46 -12.82
N LYS A 210 -3.36 22.39 -12.45
CA LYS A 210 -2.52 21.62 -13.36
C LYS A 210 -2.60 20.13 -13.11
N ILE A 211 -2.84 19.35 -14.17
CA ILE A 211 -2.72 17.89 -14.12
C ILE A 211 -1.73 17.40 -15.17
N THR A 212 -0.79 16.56 -14.76
CA THR A 212 0.01 15.71 -15.62
C THR A 212 -0.43 14.26 -15.35
N ALA A 213 -0.95 13.58 -16.39
CA ALA A 213 -1.54 12.26 -16.24
C ALA A 213 -0.95 11.29 -17.27
N ARG A 214 -0.46 10.14 -16.80
CA ARG A 214 0.07 9.07 -17.64
C ARG A 214 -0.62 7.76 -17.28
N ALA A 215 -1.37 7.19 -18.23
CA ALA A 215 -2.07 5.93 -18.06
C ALA A 215 -1.57 4.88 -19.08
N SER A 216 -1.33 3.66 -18.65
CA SER A 216 -0.88 2.59 -19.53
C SER A 216 -1.35 1.21 -19.07
N SER A 217 -1.33 0.22 -19.96
CA SER A 217 -1.59 -1.19 -19.64
C SER A 217 -2.92 -1.42 -18.91
N ALA A 218 -3.97 -0.79 -19.41
CA ALA A 218 -5.34 -0.81 -18.86
C ALA A 218 -5.51 -0.14 -17.48
N GLY A 219 -4.59 0.76 -17.10
CA GLY A 219 -4.78 1.63 -15.94
C GLY A 219 -5.60 2.86 -16.32
N ASP A 220 -6.48 3.32 -15.42
CA ASP A 220 -7.36 4.45 -15.68
C ASP A 220 -7.12 5.61 -14.69
N ILE A 221 -7.17 6.85 -15.23
CA ILE A 221 -7.12 8.07 -14.43
C ILE A 221 -8.41 8.86 -14.69
N ASN A 222 -9.20 9.04 -13.65
CA ASN A 222 -10.37 9.89 -13.68
C ASN A 222 -10.09 11.15 -12.88
N TYR A 223 -10.29 12.32 -13.49
CA TYR A 223 -10.13 13.58 -12.76
C TYR A 223 -11.37 14.45 -12.82
N LYS A 224 -11.68 15.14 -11.73
CA LYS A 224 -12.67 16.22 -11.66
C LYS A 224 -12.00 17.56 -11.38
N GLY A 225 -12.75 18.63 -11.51
CA GLY A 225 -12.25 19.99 -11.41
C GLY A 225 -12.08 20.63 -12.78
N ASP A 226 -11.48 21.83 -12.80
CA ASP A 226 -11.27 22.62 -14.03
C ASP A 226 -9.82 23.09 -14.13
N PRO A 227 -8.84 22.17 -14.29
CA PRO A 227 -7.43 22.54 -14.40
C PRO A 227 -7.18 23.35 -15.67
N LYS A 228 -6.41 24.44 -15.54
CA LYS A 228 -6.02 25.32 -16.65
C LYS A 228 -5.01 24.66 -17.59
N TYR A 229 -4.22 23.71 -17.04
CA TYR A 229 -3.19 22.99 -17.78
C TYR A 229 -3.42 21.49 -17.64
N VAL A 230 -3.59 20.82 -18.77
CA VAL A 230 -3.77 19.37 -18.85
C VAL A 230 -2.73 18.79 -19.80
N ASP A 231 -1.84 17.96 -19.25
CA ASP A 231 -0.87 17.16 -20.00
C ASP A 231 -1.21 15.68 -19.78
N ALA A 232 -1.92 15.06 -20.75
CA ALA A 232 -2.50 13.74 -20.61
C ALA A 232 -1.98 12.81 -21.70
N HIS A 233 -1.36 11.70 -21.32
CA HIS A 233 -0.84 10.68 -22.21
C HIS A 233 -1.34 9.30 -21.82
N SER A 234 -2.06 8.64 -22.71
CA SER A 234 -2.50 7.26 -22.52
C SER A 234 -1.94 6.33 -23.60
N SER A 235 -1.68 5.09 -23.25
CA SER A 235 -1.17 4.06 -24.16
C SER A 235 -1.64 2.67 -23.72
N SER A 236 -1.55 1.69 -24.61
CA SER A 236 -1.78 0.27 -24.28
C SER A 236 -3.08 0.01 -23.50
N ALA A 237 -4.19 0.53 -24.01
CA ALA A 237 -5.53 0.46 -23.43
C ALA A 237 -5.72 1.17 -22.08
N GLY A 238 -4.80 2.04 -21.66
CA GLY A 238 -5.02 2.94 -20.53
C GLY A 238 -5.98 4.08 -20.89
N GLY A 239 -6.75 4.56 -19.92
CA GLY A 239 -7.75 5.63 -20.08
C GLY A 239 -7.46 6.87 -19.21
N ILE A 240 -7.78 8.07 -19.72
CA ILE A 240 -7.75 9.32 -18.93
C ILE A 240 -9.06 10.06 -19.21
N HIS A 241 -9.86 10.27 -18.16
CA HIS A 241 -11.21 10.76 -18.29
C HIS A 241 -11.46 11.95 -17.36
N ARG A 242 -12.02 13.02 -17.90
CA ARG A 242 -12.59 14.11 -17.09
C ARG A 242 -14.03 13.76 -16.71
N ARG A 243 -14.35 13.89 -15.44
CA ARG A 243 -15.68 13.61 -14.87
C ARG A 243 -16.41 14.92 -14.53
#